data_900aa05de40592e6ee57ec55875b49a0
#
_entry.id   900aa05de40592e6ee57ec55875b49a0
#
_cell.length_a   1.000
_cell.length_b   1.000
_cell.length_c   1.000
_cell.angle_alpha   90.00
_cell.angle_beta   90.00
_cell.angle_gamma   90.00
#
_symmetry.space_group_name_H-M   'P 1'
#
loop_
_entity.id
_entity.type
_entity.pdbx_description
1 polymer ?
#
loop_
_entity_poly.entity_id
_entity_poly.type
_entity_poly.pdbx_seq_one_letter_code
_entity_poly.pdbx_strand_id
1 'polypeptide(L)'
;LVAAKEAGFAYSSSLSDTDVPYIRQPAGLPELPISWTLFDLPYFTFAFDPPIPPGSARSAGMDQVLDNWLCELTGTRRWGALFSLQLDPQATGEQGRLFMLERVLDEIQKAGDVWLATGSELAAWTQKMQ
;
A
#
# COMPACT_ATOMS: atom_id res chain seq x y z
N LEU A 1 -18.13 -6.30 -5.81
CA LEU A 1 -18.03 -6.22 -4.34
C LEU A 1 -19.26 -6.76 -3.60
N VAL A 2 -20.49 -6.65 -4.16
CA VAL A 2 -21.68 -7.30 -3.59
C VAL A 2 -21.45 -8.80 -3.40
N ALA A 3 -21.02 -9.50 -4.44
CA ALA A 3 -20.69 -10.93 -4.36
C ALA A 3 -19.59 -11.25 -3.33
N ALA A 4 -18.60 -10.36 -3.15
CA ALA A 4 -17.58 -10.52 -2.12
C ALA A 4 -18.18 -10.42 -0.71
N LYS A 5 -19.09 -9.46 -0.48
CA LYS A 5 -19.83 -9.34 0.78
C LYS A 5 -20.69 -10.57 1.07
N GLU A 6 -21.41 -11.05 0.06
CA GLU A 6 -22.23 -12.29 0.15
C GLU A 6 -21.39 -13.54 0.40
N ALA A 7 -20.17 -13.59 -0.13
CA ALA A 7 -19.19 -14.64 0.13
C ALA A 7 -18.49 -14.55 1.50
N GLY A 8 -18.82 -13.53 2.32
CA GLY A 8 -18.32 -13.39 3.67
C GLY A 8 -16.99 -12.65 3.81
N PHE A 9 -16.53 -11.95 2.78
CA PHE A 9 -15.34 -11.09 2.91
C PHE A 9 -15.61 -9.95 3.88
N ALA A 10 -14.66 -9.68 4.78
CA ALA A 10 -14.78 -8.63 5.78
C ALA A 10 -14.47 -7.23 5.22
N TYR A 11 -13.62 -7.14 4.20
CA TYR A 11 -13.20 -5.90 3.53
C TYR A 11 -12.70 -6.18 2.12
N SER A 12 -12.50 -5.13 1.35
CA SER A 12 -11.78 -5.10 0.08
C SER A 12 -10.57 -4.18 0.19
N SER A 13 -9.50 -4.44 -0.56
CA SER A 13 -8.33 -3.59 -0.70
C SER A 13 -7.87 -3.67 -2.15
N SER A 14 -8.54 -2.95 -3.03
CA SER A 14 -8.36 -3.10 -4.49
C SER A 14 -8.51 -1.81 -5.29
N LEU A 15 -8.88 -0.71 -4.67
CA LEU A 15 -9.07 0.57 -5.33
C LEU A 15 -8.04 1.60 -4.85
N SER A 16 -7.71 2.54 -5.74
CA SER A 16 -6.80 3.66 -5.47
C SER A 16 -7.49 5.00 -5.77
N ASP A 17 -8.70 5.17 -5.24
CA ASP A 17 -9.57 6.31 -5.48
C ASP A 17 -9.57 7.35 -4.35
N THR A 18 -9.00 6.99 -3.20
CA THR A 18 -8.84 7.86 -2.02
C THR A 18 -7.71 7.36 -1.13
N ASP A 19 -7.27 8.19 -0.18
CA ASP A 19 -6.20 7.87 0.77
C ASP A 19 -6.73 7.46 2.15
N VAL A 20 -8.06 7.39 2.32
CA VAL A 20 -8.67 7.02 3.60
C VAL A 20 -9.65 5.86 3.44
N PRO A 21 -9.73 4.95 4.43
CA PRO A 21 -10.70 3.86 4.40
C PRO A 21 -12.14 4.38 4.41
N TYR A 22 -13.04 3.69 3.70
CA TYR A 22 -14.46 4.07 3.59
C TYR A 22 -15.37 2.87 3.40
N ILE A 23 -16.68 3.05 3.57
CA ILE A 23 -17.68 2.02 3.27
C ILE A 23 -18.16 2.16 1.83
N ARG A 24 -17.88 1.16 1.03
CA ARG A 24 -18.26 1.15 -0.38
C ARG A 24 -19.72 0.74 -0.59
N GLN A 25 -20.49 1.67 -1.14
CA GLN A 25 -21.89 1.43 -1.50
C GLN A 25 -21.99 0.83 -2.93
N PRO A 26 -23.02 0.04 -3.24
CA PRO A 26 -24.11 -0.43 -2.36
C PRO A 26 -23.77 -1.68 -1.53
N ALA A 27 -22.55 -2.23 -1.65
CA ALA A 27 -22.17 -3.48 -0.99
C ALA A 27 -22.08 -3.38 0.55
N GLY A 28 -21.92 -2.17 1.10
CA GLY A 28 -21.68 -1.98 2.53
C GLY A 28 -20.39 -2.67 3.01
N LEU A 29 -19.39 -2.78 2.13
CA LEU A 29 -18.12 -3.43 2.41
C LEU A 29 -17.04 -2.37 2.66
N PRO A 30 -16.26 -2.44 3.75
CA PRO A 30 -15.10 -1.57 3.92
C PRO A 30 -14.12 -1.72 2.75
N GLU A 31 -13.70 -0.61 2.19
CA GLU A 31 -12.59 -0.52 1.24
C GLU A 31 -11.38 0.07 1.96
N LEU A 32 -10.26 -0.61 1.89
CA LEU A 32 -8.96 -0.15 2.38
C LEU A 32 -8.14 0.22 1.14
N PRO A 33 -8.06 1.51 0.79
CA PRO A 33 -7.46 1.93 -0.46
C PRO A 33 -5.99 1.53 -0.57
N ILE A 34 -5.57 1.27 -1.80
CA ILE A 34 -4.17 1.02 -2.16
C ILE A 34 -3.59 2.23 -2.87
N SER A 35 -2.27 2.37 -2.83
CA SER A 35 -1.55 3.37 -3.60
C SER A 35 -0.55 2.70 -4.54
N TRP A 36 -0.56 3.06 -5.81
CA TRP A 36 0.41 2.57 -6.79
C TRP A 36 1.84 3.00 -6.47
N THR A 37 2.02 4.14 -5.77
CA THR A 37 3.32 4.63 -5.30
C THR A 37 3.88 3.81 -4.13
N LEU A 38 3.02 3.06 -3.44
CA LEU A 38 3.36 2.18 -2.32
C LEU A 38 3.33 0.70 -2.72
N PHE A 39 3.50 0.39 -3.98
CA PHE A 39 3.58 -0.96 -4.51
C PHE A 39 4.97 -1.23 -5.10
N ASP A 40 5.63 -2.29 -4.70
CA ASP A 40 7.01 -2.59 -5.08
C ASP A 40 7.19 -3.07 -6.53
N LEU A 41 6.22 -3.82 -7.06
CA LEU A 41 6.33 -4.39 -8.41
C LEU A 41 6.59 -3.34 -9.50
N PRO A 42 5.90 -2.19 -9.57
CA PRO A 42 6.18 -1.17 -10.57
C PRO A 42 7.62 -0.62 -10.54
N TYR A 43 8.28 -0.69 -9.39
CA TYR A 43 9.64 -0.20 -9.23
C TYR A 43 10.71 -1.24 -9.56
N PHE A 44 10.47 -2.51 -9.21
CA PHE A 44 11.52 -3.54 -9.19
C PHE A 44 11.33 -4.63 -10.24
N THR A 45 10.25 -4.63 -10.98
CA THR A 45 9.99 -5.59 -12.05
C THR A 45 9.78 -4.89 -13.38
N PHE A 46 9.87 -5.66 -14.47
CA PHE A 46 9.51 -5.16 -15.77
C PHE A 46 7.99 -5.07 -15.89
N ALA A 47 7.49 -3.85 -16.01
CA ALA A 47 6.04 -3.61 -16.08
C ALA A 47 5.40 -4.10 -17.39
N PHE A 48 6.19 -4.19 -18.49
CA PHE A 48 5.70 -4.51 -19.82
C PHE A 48 6.66 -5.42 -20.58
N ASP A 49 6.09 -6.36 -21.32
CA ASP A 49 6.80 -7.18 -22.31
C ASP A 49 5.98 -7.19 -23.62
N PRO A 50 6.38 -6.47 -24.68
CA PRO A 50 7.52 -5.54 -24.73
C PRO A 50 7.29 -4.24 -23.94
N PRO A 51 8.36 -3.58 -23.46
CA PRO A 51 8.24 -2.31 -22.74
C PRO A 51 7.73 -1.17 -23.65
N ILE A 52 6.82 -0.34 -23.13
CA ILE A 52 6.24 0.77 -23.87
C ILE A 52 6.43 2.07 -23.06
N PRO A 53 7.22 3.05 -23.55
CA PRO A 53 8.06 3.00 -24.75
C PRO A 53 9.27 2.07 -24.61
N PRO A 54 9.91 1.67 -25.71
CA PRO A 54 11.09 0.79 -25.67
C PRO A 54 12.17 1.33 -24.71
N GLY A 55 12.74 0.46 -23.87
CA GLY A 55 13.73 0.83 -22.86
C GLY A 55 13.17 1.36 -21.55
N SER A 56 11.84 1.45 -21.37
CA SER A 56 11.20 1.88 -20.13
C SER A 56 11.17 0.79 -19.04
N ALA A 57 11.36 -0.48 -19.40
CA ALA A 57 11.38 -1.60 -18.46
C ALA A 57 12.74 -1.64 -17.72
N ARG A 58 12.89 -0.82 -16.70
CA ARG A 58 14.07 -0.73 -15.86
C ARG A 58 13.70 -0.77 -14.39
N SER A 59 14.50 -1.48 -13.57
CA SER A 59 14.37 -1.40 -12.14
C SER A 59 14.75 -0.01 -11.64
N ALA A 60 13.96 0.54 -10.73
CA ALA A 60 14.29 1.80 -10.07
C ALA A 60 15.47 1.64 -9.10
N GLY A 61 16.17 2.74 -8.84
CA GLY A 61 17.18 2.78 -7.79
C GLY A 61 16.55 2.62 -6.41
N MET A 62 17.12 1.77 -5.56
CA MET A 62 16.59 1.49 -4.22
C MET A 62 16.47 2.76 -3.36
N ASP A 63 17.45 3.65 -3.44
CA ASP A 63 17.43 4.92 -2.68
C ASP A 63 16.28 5.81 -3.13
N GLN A 64 15.97 5.87 -4.42
CA GLN A 64 14.84 6.64 -4.94
C GLN A 64 13.50 6.08 -4.46
N VAL A 65 13.35 4.75 -4.44
CA VAL A 65 12.14 4.10 -3.95
C VAL A 65 11.98 4.33 -2.45
N LEU A 66 13.06 4.20 -1.69
CA LEU A 66 13.08 4.50 -0.27
C LEU A 66 12.66 5.95 0.02
N ASP A 67 13.25 6.91 -0.68
CA ASP A 67 12.93 8.33 -0.51
C ASP A 67 11.45 8.60 -0.84
N ASN A 68 10.92 8.00 -1.91
CA ASN A 68 9.50 8.10 -2.25
C ASN A 68 8.62 7.54 -1.12
N TRP A 69 8.89 6.34 -0.63
CA TRP A 69 8.09 5.73 0.43
C TRP A 69 8.17 6.49 1.75
N LEU A 70 9.32 7.07 2.09
CA LEU A 70 9.46 7.93 3.28
C LEU A 70 8.73 9.27 3.13
N CYS A 71 8.69 9.84 1.93
CA CYS A 71 7.89 11.02 1.63
C CYS A 71 6.39 10.71 1.75
N GLU A 72 5.93 9.58 1.20
CA GLU A 72 4.54 9.12 1.34
C GLU A 72 4.18 8.86 2.81
N LEU A 73 5.04 8.22 3.59
CA LEU A 73 4.84 8.03 5.03
C LEU A 73 4.68 9.37 5.76
N THR A 74 5.52 10.34 5.43
CA THR A 74 5.45 11.67 6.02
C THR A 74 4.15 12.38 5.64
N GLY A 75 3.73 12.28 4.39
CA GLY A 75 2.48 12.85 3.88
C GLY A 75 1.26 12.23 4.54
N THR A 76 1.17 10.89 4.57
CA THR A 76 0.04 10.16 5.17
C THR A 76 -0.09 10.45 6.67
N ARG A 77 1.01 10.53 7.42
CA ARG A 77 0.99 10.94 8.84
C ARG A 77 0.46 12.34 9.02
N ARG A 78 0.91 13.29 8.20
CA ARG A 78 0.47 14.70 8.29
C ARG A 78 -1.03 14.87 8.06
N TRP A 79 -1.61 14.08 7.18
CA TRP A 79 -3.02 14.19 6.77
C TRP A 79 -3.94 13.15 7.42
N GLY A 80 -3.39 12.24 8.23
CA GLY A 80 -4.15 11.16 8.87
C GLY A 80 -4.70 10.16 7.85
N ALA A 81 -3.91 9.83 6.85
CA ALA A 81 -4.27 8.91 5.77
C ALA A 81 -3.75 7.48 6.00
N LEU A 82 -4.12 6.55 5.14
CA LEU A 82 -3.68 5.16 5.17
C LEU A 82 -2.36 4.99 4.42
N PHE A 83 -1.34 4.49 5.10
CA PHE A 83 -0.10 4.03 4.48
C PHE A 83 -0.20 2.52 4.22
N SER A 84 -0.57 2.15 3.00
CA SER A 84 -0.74 0.75 2.57
C SER A 84 0.41 0.32 1.68
N LEU A 85 1.51 -0.16 2.28
CA LEU A 85 2.67 -0.65 1.56
C LEU A 85 2.42 -2.08 1.07
N GLN A 86 2.45 -2.27 -0.25
CA GLN A 86 2.23 -3.56 -0.90
C GLN A 86 3.55 -4.15 -1.37
N LEU A 87 3.84 -5.33 -0.90
CA LEU A 87 5.12 -6.00 -1.13
C LEU A 87 4.91 -7.39 -1.74
N ASP A 88 5.57 -7.63 -2.85
CA ASP A 88 5.72 -8.97 -3.42
C ASP A 88 7.00 -9.60 -2.88
N PRO A 89 6.94 -10.78 -2.25
CA PRO A 89 8.12 -11.45 -1.72
C PRO A 89 9.21 -11.74 -2.76
N GLN A 90 8.82 -11.92 -4.03
CA GLN A 90 9.78 -12.14 -5.12
C GLN A 90 10.45 -10.83 -5.56
N ALA A 91 9.81 -9.70 -5.35
CA ALA A 91 10.37 -8.38 -5.65
C ALA A 91 11.16 -7.82 -4.48
N THR A 92 10.54 -7.59 -3.33
CA THR A 92 11.19 -6.97 -2.16
C THR A 92 11.98 -7.96 -1.32
N GLY A 93 11.75 -9.29 -1.43
CA GLY A 93 12.49 -10.32 -0.69
C GLY A 93 13.97 -10.49 -1.06
N GLU A 94 14.47 -9.79 -2.07
CA GLU A 94 15.89 -9.74 -2.42
C GLU A 94 16.71 -9.04 -1.33
N GLN A 95 17.92 -9.54 -1.05
CA GLN A 95 18.75 -9.12 0.09
C GLN A 95 18.95 -7.61 0.21
N GLY A 96 19.25 -6.92 -0.89
CA GLY A 96 19.44 -5.46 -0.88
C GLY A 96 18.15 -4.69 -0.64
N ARG A 97 17.03 -5.22 -1.13
CA ARG A 97 15.71 -4.60 -0.96
C ARG A 97 15.13 -4.83 0.44
N LEU A 98 15.47 -5.96 1.07
CA LEU A 98 15.15 -6.18 2.50
C LEU A 98 15.80 -5.12 3.38
N PHE A 99 17.04 -4.74 3.11
CA PHE A 99 17.70 -3.65 3.83
C PHE A 99 16.97 -2.29 3.65
N MET A 100 16.47 -2.03 2.45
CA MET A 100 15.62 -0.85 2.21
C MET A 100 14.30 -0.93 3.00
N LEU A 101 13.65 -2.09 3.02
CA LEU A 101 12.41 -2.30 3.78
C LEU A 101 12.63 -2.13 5.29
N GLU A 102 13.73 -2.64 5.84
CA GLU A 102 14.10 -2.44 7.25
C GLU A 102 14.12 -0.94 7.60
N ARG A 103 14.70 -0.10 6.75
CA ARG A 103 14.73 1.35 6.97
C ARG A 103 13.33 1.99 7.00
N VAL A 104 12.43 1.55 6.14
CA VAL A 104 11.02 2.03 6.16
C VAL A 104 10.34 1.62 7.46
N LEU A 105 10.51 0.35 7.88
CA LEU A 105 9.92 -0.16 9.12
C LEU A 105 10.49 0.54 10.35
N ASP A 106 11.78 0.83 10.37
CA ASP A 106 12.42 1.61 11.43
C ASP A 106 11.81 3.01 11.57
N GLU A 107 11.58 3.69 10.47
CA GLU A 107 10.95 5.03 10.49
C GLU A 107 9.49 4.97 10.95
N ILE A 108 8.74 3.93 10.55
CA ILE A 108 7.38 3.70 11.05
C ILE A 108 7.39 3.47 12.57
N GLN A 109 8.30 2.65 13.07
CA GLN A 109 8.41 2.38 14.52
C GLN A 109 8.82 3.61 15.33
N LYS A 110 9.72 4.45 14.80
CA LYS A 110 10.14 5.70 15.44
C LYS A 110 9.04 6.77 15.46
N ALA A 111 8.08 6.67 14.58
CA ALA A 111 7.07 7.72 14.39
C ALA A 111 6.19 7.96 15.62
N GLY A 112 5.86 6.93 16.41
CA GLY A 112 5.14 7.05 17.68
C GLY A 112 3.66 7.44 17.60
N ASP A 113 3.21 7.96 16.46
CA ASP A 113 1.85 8.42 16.15
C ASP A 113 1.17 7.56 15.06
N VAL A 114 1.78 6.43 14.70
CA VAL A 114 1.27 5.50 13.68
C VAL A 114 0.56 4.33 14.35
N TRP A 115 -0.67 4.10 13.96
CA TRP A 115 -1.37 2.88 14.32
C TRP A 115 -1.04 1.76 13.32
N LEU A 116 -0.29 0.76 13.78
CA LEU A 116 -0.04 -0.47 13.02
C LEU A 116 -1.25 -1.40 13.21
N ALA A 117 -2.04 -1.56 12.18
CA ALA A 117 -3.27 -2.34 12.20
C ALA A 117 -3.25 -3.48 11.18
N THR A 118 -3.91 -4.56 11.52
CA THR A 118 -4.32 -5.57 10.54
C THR A 118 -5.46 -5.03 9.67
N GLY A 119 -5.63 -5.55 8.46
CA GLY A 119 -6.77 -5.17 7.60
C GLY A 119 -8.13 -5.38 8.27
N SER A 120 -8.27 -6.43 9.10
CA SER A 120 -9.50 -6.70 9.84
C SER A 120 -9.78 -5.66 10.93
N GLU A 121 -8.75 -5.22 11.65
CA GLU A 121 -8.88 -4.16 12.67
C GLU A 121 -9.26 -2.83 12.04
N LEU A 122 -8.60 -2.47 10.93
CA LEU A 122 -8.90 -1.26 10.20
C LEU A 122 -10.30 -1.28 9.58
N ALA A 123 -10.74 -2.42 9.05
CA ALA A 123 -12.09 -2.59 8.54
C ALA A 123 -13.16 -2.43 9.65
N ALA A 124 -12.91 -3.03 10.82
CA ALA A 124 -13.79 -2.90 11.96
C ALA A 124 -13.86 -1.45 12.49
N TRP A 125 -12.74 -0.75 12.49
CA TRP A 125 -12.67 0.67 12.82
C TRP A 125 -13.47 1.51 11.82
N THR A 126 -13.26 1.28 10.52
CA THR A 126 -13.97 2.00 9.43
C THR A 126 -15.49 1.86 9.56
N GLN A 127 -15.99 0.67 9.93
CA GLN A 127 -17.42 0.44 10.15
C GLN A 127 -18.01 1.23 11.34
N LYS A 128 -17.18 1.53 12.35
CA LYS A 128 -17.63 2.28 13.54
C LYS A 128 -17.65 3.78 13.35
N MET A 129 -16.84 4.30 12.41
CA MET A 129 -16.68 5.73 12.18
C MET A 129 -17.71 6.31 11.20
N GLN A 130 -18.51 5.48 10.58
CA GLN A 130 -19.61 5.86 9.67
C GLN A 130 -20.98 5.46 10.24
#